data_1d9a511de1bd833083996e6f403158a2
#
_entry.id   1d9a511de1bd833083996e6f403158a2
#
_cell.length_a   1.000
_cell.length_b   1.000
_cell.length_c   1.000
_cell.angle_alpha   90.00
_cell.angle_beta   90.00
_cell.angle_gamma   90.00
#
_symmetry.space_group_name_H-M   'P 1'
#
loop_
_entity.id
_entity.type
_entity.pdbx_description
1 polymer ?
#
loop_
_entity_poly.entity_id
_entity_poly.type
_entity_poly.pdbx_seq_one_letter_code
_entity_poly.pdbx_strand_id
1 'polypeptide(L)' 'MLVAFDFGISNTDIGVFRDNQTTFHTISSKRENISTELIKDMLELFSLPISEIKCLGVTGGKSSDLPDNIGSIQIYK' A
#
# COMPACT_ATOMS: atom_id res chain seq x y z
N MET A 1 -3.02 -12.37 -2.21
CA MET A 1 -3.67 -11.04 -2.38
C MET A 1 -2.64 -10.05 -2.87
N LEU A 2 -3.05 -9.19 -3.78
CA LEU A 2 -2.23 -8.10 -4.29
C LEU A 2 -2.79 -6.79 -3.75
N VAL A 3 -1.92 -5.88 -3.34
CA VAL A 3 -2.32 -4.58 -2.81
C VAL A 3 -1.53 -3.49 -3.53
N ALA A 4 -2.20 -2.42 -3.91
CA ALA A 4 -1.58 -1.29 -4.58
C ALA A 4 -1.92 0.01 -3.85
N PHE A 5 -0.93 0.87 -3.71
CA PHE A 5 -1.08 2.20 -3.12
C PHE A 5 -0.74 3.26 -4.15
N ASP A 6 -1.63 4.23 -4.29
CA ASP A 6 -1.38 5.45 -5.06
C ASP A 6 -1.37 6.63 -4.10
N PHE A 7 -0.17 7.12 -3.80
CA PHE A 7 0.03 8.20 -2.83
C PHE A 7 -0.13 9.55 -3.52
N GLY A 8 -1.33 10.07 -3.50
CA GLY A 8 -1.63 11.40 -4.02
C GLY A 8 -1.37 12.51 -3.00
N ILE A 9 -1.46 13.75 -3.46
CA ILE A 9 -1.25 14.93 -2.60
C ILE A 9 -2.37 15.04 -1.56
N SER A 10 -3.61 14.88 -2.00
CA SER A 10 -4.79 15.05 -1.13
C SER A 10 -5.34 13.73 -0.61
N ASN A 11 -5.23 12.68 -1.42
CA ASN A 11 -5.80 11.38 -1.09
C ASN A 11 -4.82 10.27 -1.43
N THR A 12 -4.91 9.19 -0.67
CA THR A 12 -4.22 7.95 -0.98
C THR A 12 -5.27 6.91 -1.37
N ASP A 13 -5.13 6.33 -2.55
CA ASP A 13 -6.00 5.27 -3.03
C ASP A 13 -5.34 3.92 -2.80
N ILE A 14 -6.13 2.97 -2.32
CA ILE A 14 -5.67 1.62 -2.04
C ILE A 14 -6.54 0.65 -2.81
N GLY A 15 -5.92 -0.12 -3.69
CA GLY A 15 -6.58 -1.19 -4.42
C GLY A 15 -6.21 -2.54 -3.84
N VAL A 16 -7.18 -3.40 -3.63
CA VAL A 16 -6.96 -4.76 -3.12
C VAL A 16 -7.56 -5.74 -4.10
N PHE A 17 -6.74 -6.64 -4.64
CA PHE A 17 -7.17 -7.73 -5.50
C PHE A 17 -7.09 -9.04 -4.74
N ARG A 18 -8.25 -9.68 -4.57
CA ARG A 18 -8.39 -10.90 -3.78
C ARG A 18 -9.58 -11.71 -4.30
N ASP A 19 -9.40 -13.00 -4.49
CA ASP A 19 -10.47 -13.93 -4.90
C ASP A 19 -11.22 -13.46 -6.15
N ASN A 20 -10.49 -12.99 -7.15
CA ASN A 20 -11.02 -12.43 -8.40
C ASN A 20 -11.90 -11.18 -8.22
N GLN A 21 -11.79 -10.52 -7.08
CA GLN A 21 -12.48 -9.28 -6.80
C GLN A 21 -11.50 -8.18 -6.52
N THR A 22 -11.83 -6.97 -6.97
CA THR A 22 -11.06 -5.77 -6.68
C THR A 22 -11.90 -4.83 -5.83
N THR A 23 -11.32 -4.40 -4.70
CA THR A 23 -11.92 -3.38 -3.85
C THR A 23 -11.01 -2.18 -3.78
N PHE A 24 -11.60 -0.99 -3.67
CA PHE A 24 -10.87 0.26 -3.59
C PHE A 24 -11.26 1.01 -2.32
N HIS A 25 -10.26 1.60 -1.70
CA HIS A 25 -10.43 2.47 -0.54
C HIS A 25 -9.70 3.77 -0.81
N THR A 26 -10.27 4.86 -0.35
CA THR A 26 -9.64 6.18 -0.45
C THR A 26 -9.60 6.80 0.92
N ILE A 27 -8.43 7.27 1.32
CA ILE A 27 -8.25 7.99 2.57
C ILE A 27 -7.57 9.32 2.30
N SER A 28 -7.75 10.27 3.20
CA SER A 28 -7.05 11.54 3.12
C SER A 28 -5.56 11.32 3.35
N SER A 29 -4.74 11.85 2.44
CA SER A 29 -3.29 11.85 2.64
C SER A 29 -2.96 12.82 3.75
N LYS A 30 -2.28 12.32 4.78
CA LYS A 30 -1.64 13.20 5.73
C LYS A 30 -0.28 13.57 5.15
N ARG A 31 0.22 14.75 5.51
CA ARG A 31 1.54 15.21 5.03
C ARG A 31 2.67 14.44 5.73
N GLU A 32 2.57 13.13 5.73
CA GLU A 32 3.58 12.25 6.30
C GLU A 32 4.47 11.72 5.20
N ASN A 33 5.71 11.48 5.54
CA ASN A 33 6.62 10.80 4.64
C ASN A 33 6.15 9.36 4.42
N ILE A 34 6.19 8.91 3.17
CA ILE A 34 5.88 7.53 2.84
C ILE A 34 6.97 6.65 3.43
N SER A 35 6.57 5.68 4.24
CA SER A 35 7.48 4.75 4.91
C SER A 35 6.87 3.36 4.97
N THR A 36 7.70 2.38 5.29
CA THR A 36 7.21 1.01 5.49
C THR A 36 6.24 0.94 6.66
N GLU A 37 6.45 1.74 7.69
CA GLU A 37 5.55 1.80 8.84
C GLU A 37 4.18 2.35 8.46
N LEU A 38 4.15 3.39 7.61
CA LEU A 38 2.90 3.93 7.12
C LEU A 38 2.12 2.88 6.33
N ILE A 39 2.80 2.13 5.47
CA ILE A 39 2.17 1.06 4.71
C ILE A 39 1.62 -0.01 5.65
N LYS A 40 2.38 -0.43 6.65
CA LYS A 40 1.92 -1.41 7.63
C LYS A 40 0.69 -0.91 8.40
N ASP A 41 0.69 0.35 8.80
CA ASP A 41 -0.44 0.95 9.51
C ASP A 41 -1.69 0.97 8.64
N MET A 42 -1.55 1.29 7.37
CA MET A 42 -2.67 1.27 6.43
C MET A 42 -3.22 -0.15 6.21
N LEU A 43 -2.33 -1.12 6.07
CA LEU A 43 -2.75 -2.52 5.93
C LEU A 43 -3.53 -2.97 7.17
N GLU A 44 -3.09 -2.59 8.34
CA GLU A 44 -3.78 -2.89 9.58
C GLU A 44 -5.14 -2.19 9.67
N LEU A 45 -5.20 -0.93 9.26
CA LEU A 45 -6.43 -0.15 9.26
C LEU A 45 -7.54 -0.83 8.45
N PHE A 46 -7.19 -1.43 7.32
CA PHE A 46 -8.13 -2.12 6.44
C PHE A 46 -8.19 -3.63 6.68
N SER A 47 -7.60 -4.10 7.77
CA SER A 47 -7.60 -5.52 8.15
C SER A 47 -7.03 -6.42 7.06
N LEU A 48 -5.96 -5.97 6.43
CA LEU A 48 -5.26 -6.73 5.38
C LEU A 48 -4.05 -7.44 6.00
N PRO A 49 -4.12 -8.76 6.21
CA PRO A 49 -3.03 -9.47 6.88
C PRO A 49 -1.80 -9.57 5.98
N ILE A 50 -0.65 -9.15 6.51
CA ILE A 50 0.63 -9.18 5.79
C ILE A 50 0.94 -10.58 5.27
N SER A 51 0.61 -11.61 6.04
CA SER A 51 0.88 -13.01 5.68
C SER A 51 0.19 -13.46 4.39
N GLU A 52 -0.89 -12.79 3.99
CA GLU A 52 -1.64 -13.12 2.77
C GLU A 52 -1.26 -12.25 1.57
N ILE A 53 -0.40 -11.26 1.76
CA ILE A 53 0.00 -10.34 0.69
C ILE A 53 1.21 -10.91 -0.03
N LYS A 54 1.09 -11.10 -1.35
CA LYS A 54 2.18 -11.59 -2.18
C LYS A 54 3.10 -10.48 -2.63
N CYS A 55 2.53 -9.35 -3.03
CA CYS A 55 3.31 -8.20 -3.45
C CYS A 55 2.51 -6.92 -3.27
N LEU A 56 3.24 -5.81 -3.21
CA LEU A 56 2.70 -4.46 -3.15
C LEU A 56 3.14 -3.68 -4.37
N GLY A 57 2.19 -2.98 -5.00
CA GLY A 57 2.50 -1.94 -5.96
C GLY A 57 2.40 -0.59 -5.29
N VAL A 58 3.31 0.32 -5.58
CA VAL A 58 3.29 1.66 -5.04
C VAL A 58 3.57 2.68 -6.13
N THR A 59 2.87 3.80 -6.08
CA THR A 59 3.08 4.90 -7.01
C THR A 59 2.77 6.22 -6.31
N GLY A 60 3.22 7.33 -6.89
CA GLY A 60 2.99 8.66 -6.37
C GLY A 60 3.91 9.04 -5.22
N GLY A 61 3.87 10.29 -4.84
CA GLY A 61 4.67 10.83 -3.73
C GLY A 61 6.14 10.49 -3.87
N LYS A 62 6.77 10.13 -2.76
CA LYS A 62 8.15 9.66 -2.71
C LYS A 62 8.24 8.14 -2.60
N SER A 63 7.36 7.43 -3.30
CA SER A 63 7.34 5.97 -3.25
C SER A 63 8.65 5.34 -3.71
N SER A 64 9.43 6.03 -4.55
CA SER A 64 10.75 5.57 -4.98
C SER A 64 11.74 5.43 -3.83
N ASP A 65 11.51 6.12 -2.73
CA ASP A 65 12.38 6.04 -1.54
C ASP A 65 12.10 4.81 -0.68
N LEU A 66 11.03 4.08 -0.96
CA LEU A 66 10.71 2.85 -0.25
C LEU A 66 11.73 1.75 -0.58
N PRO A 67 11.99 0.82 0.35
CA PRO A 67 12.82 -0.34 0.05
C PRO A 67 12.17 -1.24 -0.98
N ASP A 68 12.91 -2.22 -1.48
CA ASP A 68 12.40 -3.13 -2.50
C ASP A 68 11.50 -4.23 -1.92
N ASN A 69 11.49 -4.38 -0.61
CA ASN A 69 10.64 -5.36 0.05
C ASN A 69 10.31 -4.95 1.49
N ILE A 70 9.23 -5.49 2.01
CA ILE A 70 8.86 -5.43 3.41
C ILE A 70 8.76 -6.89 3.88
N GLY A 71 9.76 -7.35 4.64
CA GLY A 71 9.85 -8.76 4.97
C GLY A 71 9.95 -9.61 3.70
N SER A 72 9.04 -10.55 3.52
CA SER A 72 8.97 -11.39 2.33
C SER A 72 8.14 -10.78 1.19
N ILE A 73 7.51 -9.62 1.42
CA ILE A 73 6.65 -8.97 0.44
C ILE A 73 7.51 -8.09 -0.47
N GLN A 74 7.45 -8.34 -1.77
CA GLN A 74 8.15 -7.53 -2.75
C GLN A 74 7.35 -6.27 -3.05
N ILE A 75 8.05 -5.13 -3.16
CA ILE A 75 7.46 -3.83 -3.49
C ILE A 75 7.81 -3.49 -4.94
N TYR A 76 6.80 -3.27 -5.76
CA TYR A 76 6.93 -2.81 -7.14
C TYR A 76 6.58 -1.32 -7.20
N LYS A 77 7.51 -0.56 -7.76
CA LYS A 77 7.39 0.92 -7.83
C LYS A 77 7.09 1.37 -9.24
#